data_fec4a5c0364183399ab8fbd91ca90bbd
#
_entry.id   fec4a5c0364183399ab8fbd91ca90bbd
#
_cell.length_a   1.000
_cell.length_b   1.000
_cell.length_c   1.000
_cell.angle_alpha   90.00
_cell.angle_beta   90.00
_cell.angle_gamma   90.00
#
_symmetry.space_group_name_H-M   'P 1'
#
loop_
_entity.id
_entity.type
_entity.pdbx_description
1 polymer ?
#
loop_
_entity_poly.entity_id
_entity_poly.type
_entity_poly.pdbx_seq_one_letter_code
_entity_poly.pdbx_strand_id
1 'polypeptide(L)'
;MLDKKSILITGGTGTFGKAFVKTILDRFPEVNRLVVFSRDELKQYEMALKFPDSKYPSMRYFIGDVRDADRLRRAMEGIDIVIHAAALKQVPAAEYNPFECIKTNVLGAQNVIEACMDTGVKRVVALSTDKAAAPINLYGATKLCSDKLFTAANNIKGHRDLRFSVVRYGNVMGSRGSVIPFFLERRKTGVLPITDPAMTRFNISLQDGVDMVLWALENAQGGEIFVPKIPSYRITDVATAIGPDCEHAIIGIRPGEKIHEEMITSSDSINTVDLGKYFAILPSAGAHSVTSYCAAYGGQPVPSGYAYDSGSNTDFLTVQQLQLLITEHVTHPVERLA
;
A
#
# COMPACT_ATOMS: atom_id res chain seq x y z
N MET A 1 -5.68 5.93 20.30
CA MET A 1 -5.18 6.70 19.15
C MET A 1 -6.29 7.18 18.20
N LEU A 2 -7.18 6.31 17.73
CA LEU A 2 -8.21 6.67 16.73
C LEU A 2 -9.59 6.98 17.33
N ASP A 3 -9.79 6.78 18.61
CA ASP A 3 -11.05 7.08 19.28
C ASP A 3 -11.43 8.56 19.12
N LYS A 4 -12.69 8.78 18.83
CA LYS A 4 -13.28 10.10 18.56
C LYS A 4 -12.69 10.84 17.35
N LYS A 5 -11.87 10.16 16.52
CA LYS A 5 -11.32 10.73 15.29
C LYS A 5 -12.24 10.49 14.10
N SER A 6 -12.19 11.42 13.15
CA SER A 6 -12.83 11.30 11.85
C SER A 6 -11.78 10.88 10.80
N ILE A 7 -12.02 9.78 10.11
CA ILE A 7 -11.06 9.15 9.18
C ILE A 7 -11.69 9.10 7.79
N LEU A 8 -10.94 9.46 6.77
CA LEU A 8 -11.33 9.25 5.37
C LEU A 8 -10.32 8.32 4.68
N ILE A 9 -10.85 7.32 3.96
CA ILE A 9 -10.03 6.46 3.12
C ILE A 9 -10.44 6.63 1.65
N THR A 10 -9.50 7.10 0.81
CA THR A 10 -9.69 7.08 -0.65
C THR A 10 -9.43 5.68 -1.19
N GLY A 11 -10.18 5.27 -2.21
CA GLY A 11 -10.10 3.89 -2.70
C GLY A 11 -10.63 2.85 -1.70
N GLY A 12 -11.47 3.27 -0.76
CA GLY A 12 -11.94 2.47 0.37
C GLY A 12 -12.74 1.22 -0.01
N THR A 13 -13.26 1.11 -1.22
CA THR A 13 -13.93 -0.10 -1.73
C THR A 13 -12.97 -1.15 -2.31
N GLY A 14 -11.67 -0.85 -2.36
CA GLY A 14 -10.63 -1.81 -2.75
C GLY A 14 -10.34 -2.86 -1.68
N THR A 15 -9.49 -3.85 -2.01
CA THR A 15 -9.12 -4.94 -1.08
C THR A 15 -8.56 -4.39 0.23
N PHE A 16 -7.58 -3.48 0.16
CA PHE A 16 -7.01 -2.85 1.34
C PHE A 16 -8.06 -2.02 2.10
N GLY A 17 -8.86 -1.21 1.38
CA GLY A 17 -9.86 -0.34 2.01
C GLY A 17 -10.90 -1.10 2.83
N LYS A 18 -11.39 -2.23 2.30
CA LYS A 18 -12.34 -3.10 3.02
C LYS A 18 -11.74 -3.68 4.31
N ALA A 19 -10.48 -4.13 4.25
CA ALA A 19 -9.79 -4.65 5.43
C ALA A 19 -9.51 -3.54 6.45
N PHE A 20 -9.05 -2.38 5.99
CA PHE A 20 -8.83 -1.22 6.86
C PHE A 20 -10.13 -0.82 7.59
N VAL A 21 -11.24 -0.65 6.85
CA VAL A 21 -12.54 -0.31 7.44
C VAL A 21 -12.97 -1.34 8.48
N LYS A 22 -12.86 -2.64 8.16
CA LYS A 22 -13.18 -3.70 9.12
C LYS A 22 -12.31 -3.59 10.37
N THR A 23 -11.00 -3.46 10.21
CA THR A 23 -10.06 -3.35 11.34
C THR A 23 -10.37 -2.13 12.21
N ILE A 24 -10.72 -0.97 11.61
CA ILE A 24 -11.10 0.22 12.37
C ILE A 24 -12.37 -0.03 13.17
N LEU A 25 -13.41 -0.58 12.56
CA LEU A 25 -14.68 -0.85 13.22
C LEU A 25 -14.53 -1.88 14.37
N ASP A 26 -13.66 -2.88 14.21
CA ASP A 26 -13.42 -3.93 15.21
C ASP A 26 -12.57 -3.43 16.39
N ARG A 27 -11.52 -2.65 16.11
CA ARG A 27 -10.52 -2.26 17.12
C ARG A 27 -10.76 -0.88 17.76
N PHE A 28 -11.50 0.00 17.07
CA PHE A 28 -11.73 1.38 17.49
C PHE A 28 -13.22 1.74 17.38
N PRO A 29 -14.09 1.12 18.21
CA PRO A 29 -15.53 1.33 18.12
C PRO A 29 -15.97 2.76 18.39
N GLU A 30 -15.14 3.54 19.09
CA GLU A 30 -15.38 4.97 19.41
C GLU A 30 -14.94 5.92 18.28
N VAL A 31 -14.60 5.44 17.06
CA VAL A 31 -14.30 6.30 15.93
C VAL A 31 -15.52 7.17 15.59
N ASN A 32 -15.30 8.48 15.46
CA ASN A 32 -16.41 9.44 15.25
C ASN A 32 -17.02 9.31 13.84
N ARG A 33 -16.16 9.28 12.82
CA ARG A 33 -16.55 9.16 11.41
C ARG A 33 -15.55 8.30 10.65
N LEU A 34 -16.05 7.39 9.83
CA LEU A 34 -15.24 6.58 8.92
C LEU A 34 -15.82 6.72 7.50
N VAL A 35 -15.17 7.54 6.70
CA VAL A 35 -15.61 7.90 5.36
C VAL A 35 -14.91 7.03 4.32
N VAL A 36 -15.69 6.26 3.57
CA VAL A 36 -15.26 5.55 2.38
C VAL A 36 -15.45 6.44 1.16
N PHE A 37 -14.35 6.84 0.52
CA PHE A 37 -14.36 7.69 -0.67
C PHE A 37 -13.90 6.87 -1.88
N SER A 38 -14.78 6.68 -2.86
CA SER A 38 -14.47 5.95 -4.10
C SER A 38 -15.42 6.30 -5.24
N ARG A 39 -15.04 5.97 -6.47
CA ARG A 39 -15.82 6.26 -7.69
C ARG A 39 -16.95 5.28 -7.96
N ASP A 40 -16.78 4.04 -7.51
CA ASP A 40 -17.62 2.90 -7.90
C ASP A 40 -18.81 2.78 -6.94
N GLU A 41 -19.99 3.19 -7.44
CA GLU A 41 -21.25 3.15 -6.72
C GLU A 41 -21.62 1.73 -6.30
N LEU A 42 -21.52 0.75 -7.21
CA LEU A 42 -21.91 -0.62 -6.94
C LEU A 42 -21.07 -1.23 -5.80
N LYS A 43 -19.73 -1.01 -5.82
CA LYS A 43 -18.86 -1.48 -4.73
C LYS A 43 -19.13 -0.77 -3.40
N GLN A 44 -19.57 0.50 -3.43
CA GLN A 44 -20.01 1.19 -2.22
C GLN A 44 -21.29 0.58 -1.67
N TYR A 45 -22.28 0.30 -2.54
CA TYR A 45 -23.51 -0.37 -2.17
C TYR A 45 -23.24 -1.76 -1.57
N GLU A 46 -22.44 -2.61 -2.24
CA GLU A 46 -22.03 -3.92 -1.71
C GLU A 46 -21.34 -3.81 -0.34
N MET A 47 -20.54 -2.76 -0.15
CA MET A 47 -19.85 -2.52 1.11
C MET A 47 -20.81 -2.04 2.20
N ALA A 48 -21.80 -1.21 1.85
CA ALA A 48 -22.83 -0.73 2.77
C ALA A 48 -23.74 -1.86 3.27
N LEU A 49 -23.97 -2.89 2.45
CA LEU A 49 -24.67 -4.10 2.91
C LEU A 49 -23.91 -4.86 4.01
N LYS A 50 -22.57 -4.83 3.96
CA LYS A 50 -21.71 -5.49 4.96
C LYS A 50 -21.48 -4.63 6.20
N PHE A 51 -21.34 -3.33 6.02
CA PHE A 51 -21.11 -2.35 7.07
C PHE A 51 -22.19 -1.26 7.03
N PRO A 52 -23.46 -1.61 7.30
CA PRO A 52 -24.55 -0.64 7.29
C PRO A 52 -24.41 0.37 8.42
N ASP A 53 -24.82 1.61 8.15
CA ASP A 53 -24.80 2.71 9.13
C ASP A 53 -25.74 2.45 10.34
N SER A 54 -26.78 1.63 10.15
CA SER A 54 -27.64 1.17 11.23
C SER A 54 -26.91 0.34 12.31
N LYS A 55 -25.89 -0.42 11.90
CA LYS A 55 -25.03 -1.21 12.80
C LYS A 55 -23.74 -0.46 13.16
N TYR A 56 -23.22 0.35 12.24
CA TYR A 56 -21.98 1.09 12.38
C TYR A 56 -22.24 2.58 12.14
N PRO A 57 -22.73 3.32 13.15
CA PRO A 57 -23.16 4.72 13.00
C PRO A 57 -22.08 5.69 12.53
N SER A 58 -20.79 5.30 12.67
CA SER A 58 -19.64 6.08 12.18
C SER A 58 -19.45 6.00 10.66
N MET A 59 -20.02 5.00 9.97
CA MET A 59 -19.81 4.79 8.53
C MET A 59 -20.45 5.88 7.69
N ARG A 60 -19.70 6.32 6.66
CA ARG A 60 -20.19 7.23 5.60
C ARG A 60 -19.64 6.81 4.25
N TYR A 61 -20.50 6.84 3.24
CA TYR A 61 -20.16 6.43 1.87
C TYR A 61 -20.23 7.64 0.94
N PHE A 62 -19.09 8.07 0.44
CA PHE A 62 -18.97 9.25 -0.42
C PHE A 62 -18.52 8.83 -1.82
N ILE A 63 -19.41 8.95 -2.79
CA ILE A 63 -19.04 8.81 -4.20
C ILE A 63 -18.22 10.03 -4.60
N GLY A 64 -17.04 9.78 -5.18
CA GLY A 64 -16.17 10.82 -5.68
C GLY A 64 -14.89 10.27 -6.30
N ASP A 65 -14.25 11.08 -7.13
CA ASP A 65 -12.99 10.80 -7.79
C ASP A 65 -11.88 11.66 -7.18
N VAL A 66 -10.69 11.09 -6.96
CA VAL A 66 -9.53 11.86 -6.46
C VAL A 66 -9.04 12.92 -7.44
N ARG A 67 -9.49 12.84 -8.71
CA ARG A 67 -9.23 13.86 -9.73
C ARG A 67 -10.10 15.12 -9.56
N ASP A 68 -11.14 15.04 -8.74
CA ASP A 68 -12.04 16.16 -8.42
C ASP A 68 -11.63 16.78 -7.08
N ALA A 69 -10.91 17.90 -7.17
CA ALA A 69 -10.38 18.62 -6.01
C ALA A 69 -11.50 19.20 -5.12
N ASP A 70 -12.57 19.71 -5.71
CA ASP A 70 -13.67 20.33 -4.96
C ASP A 70 -14.48 19.26 -4.20
N ARG A 71 -14.68 18.10 -4.83
CA ARG A 71 -15.32 16.97 -4.17
C ARG A 71 -14.48 16.43 -3.00
N LEU A 72 -13.15 16.39 -3.14
CA LEU A 72 -12.24 16.01 -2.06
C LEU A 72 -12.32 16.99 -0.88
N ARG A 73 -12.26 18.30 -1.12
CA ARG A 73 -12.40 19.32 -0.06
C ARG A 73 -13.70 19.13 0.70
N ARG A 74 -14.82 18.96 -0.01
CA ARG A 74 -16.12 18.71 0.64
C ARG A 74 -16.14 17.40 1.44
N ALA A 75 -15.52 16.34 0.93
CA ALA A 75 -15.48 15.06 1.63
C ALA A 75 -14.58 15.08 2.88
N MET A 76 -13.54 15.92 2.87
CA MET A 76 -12.55 16.05 3.97
C MET A 76 -12.94 17.05 5.04
N GLU A 77 -14.07 17.75 4.92
CA GLU A 77 -14.55 18.67 5.94
C GLU A 77 -14.76 17.94 7.28
N GLY A 78 -14.07 18.39 8.34
CA GLY A 78 -14.10 17.77 9.67
C GLY A 78 -13.45 16.39 9.76
N ILE A 79 -12.51 16.08 8.86
CA ILE A 79 -11.68 14.87 8.89
C ILE A 79 -10.34 15.16 9.59
N ASP A 80 -9.95 14.30 10.53
CA ASP A 80 -8.67 14.36 11.23
C ASP A 80 -7.56 13.59 10.47
N ILE A 81 -7.91 12.46 9.86
CA ILE A 81 -6.96 11.48 9.30
C ILE A 81 -7.38 11.07 7.90
N VAL A 82 -6.43 11.05 6.98
CA VAL A 82 -6.65 10.57 5.61
C VAL A 82 -5.73 9.40 5.28
N ILE A 83 -6.31 8.31 4.78
CA ILE A 83 -5.57 7.20 4.18
C ILE A 83 -5.77 7.25 2.67
N HIS A 84 -4.68 7.50 1.94
CA HIS A 84 -4.74 7.58 0.49
C HIS A 84 -4.36 6.25 -0.15
N ALA A 85 -5.39 5.44 -0.51
CA ALA A 85 -5.23 4.12 -1.14
C ALA A 85 -5.75 4.07 -2.59
N ALA A 86 -6.30 5.18 -3.10
CA ALA A 86 -6.79 5.24 -4.49
C ALA A 86 -5.63 5.31 -5.48
N ALA A 87 -5.57 4.37 -6.41
CA ALA A 87 -4.61 4.37 -7.52
C ALA A 87 -5.09 3.48 -8.68
N LEU A 88 -4.61 3.76 -9.89
CA LEU A 88 -4.57 2.81 -10.99
C LEU A 88 -3.28 2.00 -10.85
N LYS A 89 -3.36 0.66 -10.79
CA LYS A 89 -2.22 -0.21 -10.46
C LYS A 89 -1.89 -1.28 -11.50
N GLN A 90 -2.75 -1.47 -12.49
CA GLN A 90 -2.54 -2.49 -13.51
C GLN A 90 -1.53 -2.00 -14.55
N VAL A 91 -0.35 -2.61 -14.60
CA VAL A 91 0.76 -2.17 -15.46
C VAL A 91 0.34 -2.10 -16.94
N PRO A 92 -0.24 -3.15 -17.56
CA PRO A 92 -0.64 -3.06 -18.98
C PRO A 92 -1.68 -1.97 -19.24
N ALA A 93 -2.62 -1.76 -18.32
CA ALA A 93 -3.63 -0.72 -18.48
C ALA A 93 -3.03 0.69 -18.33
N ALA A 94 -2.04 0.86 -17.46
CA ALA A 94 -1.32 2.11 -17.28
C ALA A 94 -0.48 2.47 -18.51
N GLU A 95 0.24 1.49 -19.08
CA GLU A 95 1.03 1.69 -20.31
C GLU A 95 0.13 2.04 -21.51
N TYR A 96 -1.05 1.43 -21.61
CA TYR A 96 -2.01 1.72 -22.68
C TYR A 96 -2.72 3.07 -22.50
N ASN A 97 -2.99 3.48 -21.25
CA ASN A 97 -3.70 4.73 -20.91
C ASN A 97 -2.82 5.63 -20.02
N PRO A 98 -1.68 6.12 -20.49
CA PRO A 98 -0.66 6.76 -19.67
C PRO A 98 -1.18 7.99 -18.94
N PHE A 99 -1.92 8.86 -19.61
CA PHE A 99 -2.37 10.10 -19.02
C PHE A 99 -3.46 9.88 -17.95
N GLU A 100 -4.31 8.87 -18.11
CA GLU A 100 -5.30 8.52 -17.08
C GLU A 100 -4.63 7.99 -15.81
N CYS A 101 -3.51 7.26 -15.96
CA CYS A 101 -2.68 6.83 -14.84
C CYS A 101 -2.05 8.05 -14.12
N ILE A 102 -1.47 8.99 -14.88
CA ILE A 102 -0.90 10.24 -14.35
C ILE A 102 -1.98 11.07 -13.64
N LYS A 103 -3.14 11.29 -14.27
CA LYS A 103 -4.25 12.03 -13.66
C LYS A 103 -4.68 11.43 -12.32
N THR A 104 -4.77 10.12 -12.23
CA THR A 104 -5.22 9.46 -11.01
C THR A 104 -4.14 9.39 -9.94
N ASN A 105 -2.93 8.92 -10.32
CA ASN A 105 -1.89 8.61 -9.35
C ASN A 105 -1.05 9.83 -8.96
N VAL A 106 -0.88 10.80 -9.86
CA VAL A 106 -0.05 12.00 -9.63
C VAL A 106 -0.92 13.20 -9.33
N LEU A 107 -1.79 13.62 -10.26
CA LEU A 107 -2.65 14.78 -10.04
C LEU A 107 -3.68 14.51 -8.94
N GLY A 108 -4.21 13.29 -8.86
CA GLY A 108 -5.09 12.88 -7.77
C GLY A 108 -4.39 12.91 -6.40
N ALA A 109 -3.11 12.53 -6.32
CA ALA A 109 -2.31 12.65 -5.11
C ALA A 109 -2.13 14.13 -4.71
N GLN A 110 -1.82 15.01 -5.68
CA GLN A 110 -1.74 16.45 -5.43
C GLN A 110 -3.06 17.03 -4.92
N ASN A 111 -4.18 16.66 -5.54
CA ASN A 111 -5.50 17.11 -5.08
C ASN A 111 -5.81 16.67 -3.63
N VAL A 112 -5.41 15.45 -3.24
CA VAL A 112 -5.55 14.96 -1.86
C VAL A 112 -4.70 15.80 -0.90
N ILE A 113 -3.45 16.13 -1.27
CA ILE A 113 -2.55 16.97 -0.48
C ILE A 113 -3.17 18.36 -0.26
N GLU A 114 -3.60 19.03 -1.33
CA GLU A 114 -4.23 20.35 -1.26
C GLU A 114 -5.50 20.33 -0.40
N ALA A 115 -6.39 19.35 -0.64
CA ALA A 115 -7.59 19.23 0.16
C ALA A 115 -7.30 19.01 1.65
N CYS A 116 -6.28 18.23 2.00
CA CYS A 116 -5.84 18.06 3.40
C CYS A 116 -5.32 19.36 4.01
N MET A 117 -4.60 20.19 3.24
CA MET A 117 -4.13 21.49 3.71
C MET A 117 -5.26 22.48 3.94
N ASP A 118 -6.30 22.44 3.10
CA ASP A 118 -7.45 23.36 3.15
C ASP A 118 -8.46 23.01 4.25
N THR A 119 -8.55 21.74 4.67
CA THR A 119 -9.64 21.24 5.54
C THR A 119 -9.24 20.91 6.97
N GLY A 120 -7.99 21.17 7.36
CA GLY A 120 -7.54 20.98 8.74
C GLY A 120 -7.22 19.53 9.13
N VAL A 121 -7.00 18.65 8.16
CA VAL A 121 -6.50 17.28 8.38
C VAL A 121 -5.16 17.33 9.13
N LYS A 122 -4.94 16.38 10.03
CA LYS A 122 -3.74 16.35 10.89
C LYS A 122 -2.74 15.27 10.48
N ARG A 123 -3.21 14.13 9.98
CA ARG A 123 -2.36 12.97 9.64
C ARG A 123 -2.79 12.40 8.30
N VAL A 124 -1.81 12.15 7.45
CA VAL A 124 -2.01 11.52 6.13
C VAL A 124 -1.01 10.40 5.95
N VAL A 125 -1.51 9.22 5.63
CA VAL A 125 -0.68 8.08 5.19
C VAL A 125 -1.08 7.70 3.77
N ALA A 126 -0.13 7.81 2.84
CA ALA A 126 -0.31 7.38 1.46
C ALA A 126 0.27 5.98 1.25
N LEU A 127 -0.48 5.14 0.54
CA LEU A 127 -0.02 3.79 0.20
C LEU A 127 0.85 3.83 -1.06
N SER A 128 2.01 3.20 -1.01
CA SER A 128 2.93 3.03 -2.13
C SER A 128 3.20 1.55 -2.43
N THR A 129 4.21 1.28 -3.23
CA THR A 129 4.52 -0.04 -3.77
C THR A 129 6.03 -0.19 -3.97
N ASP A 130 6.52 -1.43 -3.93
CA ASP A 130 7.87 -1.82 -4.35
C ASP A 130 8.22 -1.32 -5.77
N LYS A 131 7.24 -1.21 -6.65
CA LYS A 131 7.41 -0.73 -8.03
C LYS A 131 7.74 0.76 -8.13
N ALA A 132 7.58 1.53 -7.05
CA ALA A 132 8.00 2.93 -6.97
C ALA A 132 9.51 3.09 -6.74
N ALA A 133 10.19 2.06 -6.24
CA ALA A 133 11.65 2.05 -6.14
C ALA A 133 12.25 1.63 -7.49
N ALA A 134 13.16 2.43 -8.04
CA ALA A 134 13.78 2.22 -9.36
C ALA A 134 12.75 1.76 -10.44
N PRO A 135 11.73 2.57 -10.78
CA PRO A 135 10.61 2.16 -11.62
C PRO A 135 11.05 1.88 -13.06
N ILE A 136 10.53 0.78 -13.63
CA ILE A 136 10.74 0.43 -15.05
C ILE A 136 9.44 0.43 -15.87
N ASN A 137 8.33 0.83 -15.24
CA ASN A 137 7.02 0.96 -15.88
C ASN A 137 6.31 2.22 -15.39
N LEU A 138 5.28 2.64 -16.14
CA LEU A 138 4.56 3.89 -15.85
C LEU A 138 3.85 3.86 -14.49
N TYR A 139 3.26 2.71 -14.12
CA TYR A 139 2.63 2.60 -12.80
C TYR A 139 3.64 2.91 -11.68
N GLY A 140 4.82 2.28 -11.71
CA GLY A 140 5.88 2.55 -10.74
C GLY A 140 6.34 4.00 -10.78
N ALA A 141 6.55 4.58 -11.96
CA ALA A 141 6.95 5.99 -12.13
C ALA A 141 5.90 6.95 -11.54
N THR A 142 4.60 6.71 -11.78
CA THR A 142 3.54 7.54 -11.18
C THR A 142 3.46 7.40 -9.67
N LYS A 143 3.76 6.22 -9.12
CA LYS A 143 3.81 6.01 -7.67
C LYS A 143 5.04 6.65 -7.04
N LEU A 144 6.20 6.65 -7.73
CA LEU A 144 7.36 7.43 -7.29
C LEU A 144 7.03 8.94 -7.26
N CYS A 145 6.38 9.48 -8.29
CA CYS A 145 5.92 10.87 -8.28
C CYS A 145 5.01 11.15 -7.09
N SER A 146 4.02 10.28 -6.84
CA SER A 146 3.12 10.39 -5.69
C SER A 146 3.89 10.36 -4.35
N ASP A 147 4.86 9.45 -4.18
CA ASP A 147 5.70 9.38 -2.98
C ASP A 147 6.43 10.71 -2.74
N LYS A 148 7.04 11.27 -3.80
CA LYS A 148 7.75 12.56 -3.73
C LYS A 148 6.80 13.73 -3.39
N LEU A 149 5.58 13.74 -3.94
CA LEU A 149 4.58 14.76 -3.61
C LEU A 149 4.20 14.71 -2.12
N PHE A 150 3.85 13.53 -1.59
CA PHE A 150 3.47 13.39 -0.18
C PHE A 150 4.63 13.70 0.77
N THR A 151 5.84 13.26 0.48
CA THR A 151 7.00 13.58 1.32
C THR A 151 7.31 15.08 1.32
N ALA A 152 7.31 15.72 0.14
CA ALA A 152 7.57 17.14 -0.02
C ALA A 152 6.46 18.05 0.54
N ALA A 153 5.22 17.56 0.64
CA ALA A 153 4.09 18.32 1.18
C ALA A 153 4.33 18.82 2.62
N ASN A 154 5.21 18.16 3.38
CA ASN A 154 5.61 18.59 4.70
C ASN A 154 6.38 19.94 4.69
N ASN A 155 7.02 20.30 3.58
CA ASN A 155 7.75 21.56 3.44
C ASN A 155 6.84 22.77 3.17
N ILE A 156 5.65 22.52 2.58
CA ILE A 156 4.72 23.57 2.15
C ILE A 156 3.49 23.71 3.06
N LYS A 157 3.37 22.90 4.10
CA LYS A 157 2.23 22.92 5.03
C LYS A 157 2.20 24.17 5.94
N GLY A 158 3.28 24.94 5.98
CA GLY A 158 3.41 26.09 6.89
C GLY A 158 3.34 25.67 8.37
N HIS A 159 2.60 26.42 9.18
CA HIS A 159 2.45 26.15 10.63
C HIS A 159 1.35 25.14 10.97
N ARG A 160 0.75 24.49 9.99
CA ARG A 160 -0.32 23.50 10.24
C ARG A 160 0.22 22.27 11.00
N ASP A 161 -0.50 21.80 12.01
CA ASP A 161 -0.25 20.49 12.63
C ASP A 161 -0.73 19.37 11.69
N LEU A 162 -0.05 19.25 10.57
CA LEU A 162 -0.33 18.28 9.52
C LEU A 162 0.96 17.52 9.21
N ARG A 163 0.87 16.19 9.14
CA ARG A 163 2.00 15.31 8.77
C ARG A 163 1.58 14.39 7.65
N PHE A 164 2.39 14.36 6.61
CA PHE A 164 2.27 13.42 5.50
C PHE A 164 3.38 12.38 5.61
N SER A 165 3.02 11.12 5.46
CA SER A 165 3.95 10.00 5.37
C SER A 165 3.49 8.99 4.33
N VAL A 166 4.39 8.11 3.92
CA VAL A 166 4.14 7.09 2.93
C VAL A 166 4.45 5.72 3.54
N VAL A 167 3.66 4.70 3.21
CA VAL A 167 4.00 3.30 3.45
C VAL A 167 4.23 2.61 2.12
N ARG A 168 5.37 1.95 1.96
CA ARG A 168 5.78 1.24 0.75
C ARG A 168 5.93 -0.23 1.09
N TYR A 169 5.14 -1.09 0.45
CA TYR A 169 5.22 -2.54 0.64
C TYR A 169 5.04 -3.28 -0.68
N GLY A 170 5.41 -4.56 -0.66
CA GLY A 170 5.37 -5.43 -1.82
C GLY A 170 3.98 -5.98 -2.14
N ASN A 171 3.95 -7.18 -2.69
CA ASN A 171 2.71 -7.82 -3.11
C ASN A 171 1.87 -8.22 -1.89
N VAL A 172 0.65 -7.70 -1.83
CA VAL A 172 -0.34 -8.17 -0.84
C VAL A 172 -0.90 -9.52 -1.28
N MET A 173 -0.75 -10.53 -0.42
CA MET A 173 -1.19 -11.89 -0.69
C MET A 173 -2.67 -11.93 -1.06
N GLY A 174 -3.01 -12.66 -2.14
CA GLY A 174 -4.39 -12.81 -2.58
C GLY A 174 -5.07 -11.56 -3.11
N SER A 175 -4.33 -10.45 -3.30
CA SER A 175 -4.92 -9.23 -3.85
C SER A 175 -5.44 -9.47 -5.28
N ARG A 176 -6.56 -8.81 -5.63
CA ARG A 176 -7.19 -8.97 -6.94
C ARG A 176 -6.22 -8.65 -8.08
N GLY A 177 -6.10 -9.58 -9.04
CA GLY A 177 -5.20 -9.48 -10.19
C GLY A 177 -3.74 -9.81 -9.89
N SER A 178 -3.42 -10.40 -8.72
CA SER A 178 -2.09 -10.91 -8.38
C SER A 178 -1.92 -12.38 -8.82
N VAL A 179 -0.68 -12.87 -8.77
CA VAL A 179 -0.29 -14.19 -9.26
C VAL A 179 -1.01 -15.35 -8.55
N ILE A 180 -1.24 -15.25 -7.25
CA ILE A 180 -1.85 -16.34 -6.47
C ILE A 180 -3.28 -16.64 -6.93
N PRO A 181 -4.24 -15.68 -6.99
CA PRO A 181 -5.56 -15.94 -7.56
C PRO A 181 -5.50 -16.44 -9.00
N PHE A 182 -4.58 -15.92 -9.81
CA PHE A 182 -4.40 -16.35 -11.19
C PHE A 182 -3.95 -17.82 -11.27
N PHE A 183 -3.00 -18.24 -10.45
CA PHE A 183 -2.55 -19.65 -10.42
C PHE A 183 -3.62 -20.60 -9.87
N LEU A 184 -4.38 -20.17 -8.85
CA LEU A 184 -5.52 -20.96 -8.34
C LEU A 184 -6.56 -21.24 -9.43
N GLU A 185 -6.84 -20.26 -10.29
CA GLU A 185 -7.72 -20.45 -11.45
C GLU A 185 -7.10 -21.38 -12.50
N ARG A 186 -5.83 -21.14 -12.84
CA ARG A 186 -5.08 -21.90 -13.86
C ARG A 186 -4.77 -23.34 -13.46
N ARG A 187 -4.65 -23.65 -12.17
CA ARG A 187 -4.43 -25.01 -11.69
C ARG A 187 -5.37 -26.05 -12.30
N LYS A 188 -6.61 -25.64 -12.60
CA LYS A 188 -7.63 -26.51 -13.22
C LYS A 188 -7.24 -27.00 -14.63
N THR A 189 -6.32 -26.33 -15.30
CA THR A 189 -5.84 -26.70 -16.64
C THR A 189 -4.64 -27.64 -16.61
N GLY A 190 -4.08 -27.92 -15.43
CA GLY A 190 -2.87 -28.73 -15.26
C GLY A 190 -1.57 -28.02 -15.65
N VAL A 191 -1.63 -26.74 -16.08
CA VAL A 191 -0.45 -25.97 -16.51
C VAL A 191 -0.44 -24.61 -15.82
N LEU A 192 0.68 -24.26 -15.18
CA LEU A 192 0.92 -22.96 -14.57
C LEU A 192 1.96 -22.17 -15.37
N PRO A 193 1.59 -21.00 -15.92
CA PRO A 193 2.52 -20.19 -16.70
C PRO A 193 3.49 -19.43 -15.77
N ILE A 194 4.77 -19.75 -15.88
CA ILE A 194 5.87 -19.10 -15.14
C ILE A 194 6.50 -18.06 -16.05
N THR A 195 6.53 -16.81 -15.60
CA THR A 195 7.13 -15.71 -16.37
C THR A 195 8.65 -15.89 -16.48
N ASP A 196 9.32 -16.14 -15.35
CA ASP A 196 10.75 -16.43 -15.26
C ASP A 196 11.02 -17.22 -13.97
N PRO A 197 11.75 -18.35 -14.00
CA PRO A 197 12.04 -19.14 -12.80
C PRO A 197 12.85 -18.42 -11.72
N ALA A 198 13.66 -17.43 -12.11
CA ALA A 198 14.46 -16.62 -11.17
C ALA A 198 13.64 -15.53 -10.46
N MET A 199 12.39 -15.32 -10.88
CA MET A 199 11.55 -14.23 -10.40
C MET A 199 11.19 -14.40 -8.92
N THR A 200 11.41 -13.34 -8.15
CA THR A 200 11.03 -13.25 -6.73
C THR A 200 10.11 -12.07 -6.47
N ARG A 201 9.35 -12.16 -5.39
CA ARG A 201 8.47 -11.07 -4.92
C ARG A 201 8.50 -11.00 -3.40
N PHE A 202 8.31 -9.81 -2.86
CA PHE A 202 7.99 -9.65 -1.44
C PHE A 202 6.55 -10.08 -1.16
N ASN A 203 6.31 -10.58 0.04
CA ASN A 203 4.99 -11.02 0.49
C ASN A 203 4.58 -10.30 1.78
N ILE A 204 3.39 -9.72 1.76
CA ILE A 204 2.77 -9.16 2.96
C ILE A 204 1.32 -9.64 3.06
N SER A 205 0.85 -9.96 4.27
CA SER A 205 -0.57 -10.21 4.48
C SER A 205 -1.36 -8.90 4.43
N LEU A 206 -2.64 -9.00 4.14
CA LEU A 206 -3.51 -7.81 4.12
C LEU A 206 -3.58 -7.15 5.49
N GLN A 207 -3.60 -7.96 6.56
CA GLN A 207 -3.63 -7.47 7.94
C GLN A 207 -2.32 -6.76 8.33
N ASP A 208 -1.15 -7.32 7.97
CA ASP A 208 0.14 -6.66 8.22
C ASP A 208 0.22 -5.31 7.51
N GLY A 209 -0.34 -5.23 6.29
CA GLY A 209 -0.42 -3.96 5.56
C GLY A 209 -1.28 -2.92 6.30
N VAL A 210 -2.41 -3.33 6.88
CA VAL A 210 -3.27 -2.45 7.71
C VAL A 210 -2.55 -2.05 8.99
N ASP A 211 -1.93 -3.00 9.70
CA ASP A 211 -1.21 -2.75 10.94
C ASP A 211 -0.01 -1.80 10.74
N MET A 212 0.67 -1.92 9.60
CA MET A 212 1.72 -0.98 9.20
C MET A 212 1.20 0.46 9.01
N VAL A 213 0.03 0.63 8.40
CA VAL A 213 -0.59 1.96 8.24
C VAL A 213 -0.96 2.52 9.61
N LEU A 214 -1.52 1.73 10.50
CA LEU A 214 -1.84 2.15 11.87
C LEU A 214 -0.58 2.55 12.64
N TRP A 215 0.48 1.77 12.52
CA TRP A 215 1.78 2.09 13.11
C TRP A 215 2.36 3.40 12.54
N ALA A 216 2.29 3.60 11.23
CA ALA A 216 2.75 4.83 10.59
C ALA A 216 1.98 6.06 11.07
N LEU A 217 0.66 5.97 11.29
CA LEU A 217 -0.15 7.05 11.85
C LEU A 217 0.34 7.50 13.24
N GLU A 218 0.84 6.55 14.05
CA GLU A 218 1.34 6.84 15.40
C GLU A 218 2.77 7.40 15.39
N ASN A 219 3.61 6.89 14.52
CA ASN A 219 5.06 7.07 14.61
C ASN A 219 5.62 8.10 13.62
N ALA A 220 4.89 8.45 12.54
CA ALA A 220 5.38 9.38 11.54
C ALA A 220 5.59 10.80 12.10
N GLN A 221 6.73 11.38 11.78
CA GLN A 221 7.07 12.77 12.10
C GLN A 221 6.79 13.72 10.92
N GLY A 222 6.72 13.16 9.71
CA GLY A 222 6.39 13.83 8.46
C GLY A 222 7.52 13.75 7.44
N GLY A 223 7.20 13.17 6.28
CA GLY A 223 8.11 13.02 5.14
C GLY A 223 8.75 11.64 5.00
N GLU A 224 8.56 10.75 5.97
CA GLU A 224 9.11 9.40 5.91
C GLU A 224 8.38 8.53 4.89
N ILE A 225 9.13 7.65 4.22
CA ILE A 225 8.61 6.47 3.53
C ILE A 225 8.98 5.26 4.38
N PHE A 226 7.99 4.67 5.02
CA PHE A 226 8.19 3.46 5.80
C PHE A 226 8.15 2.22 4.92
N VAL A 227 9.05 1.29 5.17
CA VAL A 227 9.21 0.02 4.44
C VAL A 227 9.23 -1.13 5.44
N PRO A 228 8.36 -2.15 5.32
CA PRO A 228 8.35 -3.28 6.24
C PRO A 228 9.47 -4.27 5.91
N LYS A 229 10.04 -4.91 6.93
CA LYS A 229 10.85 -6.11 6.77
C LYS A 229 9.92 -7.31 6.65
N ILE A 230 9.81 -7.84 5.45
CA ILE A 230 8.86 -8.90 5.10
C ILE A 230 9.55 -9.99 4.27
N PRO A 231 9.03 -11.24 4.32
CA PRO A 231 9.61 -12.32 3.55
C PRO A 231 9.41 -12.15 2.05
N SER A 232 10.27 -12.82 1.30
CA SER A 232 10.16 -13.02 -0.14
C SER A 232 9.67 -14.42 -0.48
N TYR A 233 9.21 -14.62 -1.71
CA TYR A 233 8.98 -15.94 -2.30
C TYR A 233 9.51 -16.01 -3.73
N ARG A 234 9.85 -17.22 -4.17
CA ARG A 234 10.10 -17.51 -5.57
C ARG A 234 8.80 -17.84 -6.28
N ILE A 235 8.65 -17.40 -7.51
CA ILE A 235 7.42 -17.64 -8.27
C ILE A 235 7.19 -19.15 -8.49
N THR A 236 8.26 -19.92 -8.63
CA THR A 236 8.24 -21.39 -8.73
C THR A 236 7.71 -22.05 -7.47
N ASP A 237 8.07 -21.53 -6.28
CA ASP A 237 7.60 -22.08 -5.01
C ASP A 237 6.09 -21.82 -4.81
N VAL A 238 5.59 -20.65 -5.29
CA VAL A 238 4.15 -20.37 -5.32
C VAL A 238 3.42 -21.32 -6.27
N ALA A 239 3.99 -21.58 -7.44
CA ALA A 239 3.40 -22.51 -8.40
C ALA A 239 3.33 -23.94 -7.82
N THR A 240 4.42 -24.41 -7.20
CA THR A 240 4.46 -25.72 -6.51
C THR A 240 3.47 -25.77 -5.34
N ALA A 241 3.34 -24.69 -4.56
CA ALA A 241 2.41 -24.64 -3.43
C ALA A 241 0.95 -24.76 -3.87
N ILE A 242 0.60 -24.18 -5.03
CA ILE A 242 -0.77 -24.14 -5.55
C ILE A 242 -1.10 -25.40 -6.35
N GLY A 243 -0.19 -25.87 -7.19
CA GLY A 243 -0.40 -27.00 -8.10
C GLY A 243 0.86 -27.87 -8.19
N PRO A 244 1.12 -28.73 -7.18
CA PRO A 244 2.32 -29.58 -7.16
C PRO A 244 2.42 -30.54 -8.36
N ASP A 245 1.26 -30.93 -8.92
CA ASP A 245 1.18 -31.83 -10.07
C ASP A 245 1.04 -31.08 -11.40
N CYS A 246 1.07 -29.75 -11.40
CA CYS A 246 0.95 -28.96 -12.62
C CYS A 246 2.29 -28.82 -13.33
N GLU A 247 2.26 -28.83 -14.66
CA GLU A 247 3.39 -28.45 -15.49
C GLU A 247 3.70 -26.95 -15.32
N HIS A 248 4.98 -26.59 -15.22
CA HIS A 248 5.44 -25.20 -15.21
C HIS A 248 5.87 -24.77 -16.62
N ALA A 249 4.97 -24.09 -17.36
CA ALA A 249 5.27 -23.59 -18.69
C ALA A 249 5.98 -22.22 -18.61
N ILE A 250 7.21 -22.13 -19.08
CA ILE A 250 7.96 -20.85 -19.10
C ILE A 250 7.44 -20.00 -20.26
N ILE A 251 6.83 -18.84 -19.96
CA ILE A 251 6.20 -17.96 -20.95
C ILE A 251 7.02 -16.71 -21.29
N GLY A 252 8.12 -16.45 -20.58
CA GLY A 252 8.95 -15.25 -20.73
C GLY A 252 8.46 -14.06 -19.93
N ILE A 253 9.38 -13.13 -19.66
CA ILE A 253 9.12 -11.90 -18.90
C ILE A 253 8.30 -10.94 -19.74
N ARG A 254 7.32 -10.29 -19.11
CA ARG A 254 6.49 -9.28 -19.77
C ARG A 254 7.18 -7.92 -19.74
N PRO A 255 6.94 -7.04 -20.74
CA PRO A 255 7.44 -5.67 -20.69
C PRO A 255 7.02 -4.96 -19.39
N GLY A 256 7.97 -4.28 -18.76
CA GLY A 256 7.72 -3.57 -17.51
C GLY A 256 7.69 -4.43 -16.23
N GLU A 257 8.06 -5.71 -16.30
CA GLU A 257 8.23 -6.58 -15.14
C GLU A 257 9.71 -6.75 -14.77
N LYS A 258 10.01 -6.70 -13.47
CA LYS A 258 11.33 -6.99 -12.89
C LYS A 258 11.47 -8.46 -12.54
N ILE A 259 12.68 -9.01 -12.60
CA ILE A 259 12.99 -10.31 -12.00
C ILE A 259 12.86 -10.22 -10.49
N HIS A 260 13.49 -9.24 -9.86
CA HIS A 260 13.41 -8.94 -8.43
C HIS A 260 12.79 -7.56 -8.22
N GLU A 261 11.90 -7.44 -7.24
CA GLU A 261 11.35 -6.15 -6.84
C GLU A 261 12.22 -5.54 -5.73
N GLU A 262 12.28 -4.22 -5.69
CA GLU A 262 13.10 -3.45 -4.78
C GLU A 262 12.25 -2.49 -3.96
N MET A 263 12.48 -2.39 -2.66
CA MET A 263 11.79 -1.44 -1.78
C MET A 263 12.68 -0.32 -1.28
N ILE A 264 13.99 -0.56 -1.16
CA ILE A 264 15.00 0.44 -0.83
C ILE A 264 16.12 0.30 -1.84
N THR A 265 16.37 1.37 -2.61
CA THR A 265 17.47 1.39 -3.57
C THR A 265 18.80 1.67 -2.85
N SER A 266 19.93 1.30 -3.45
CA SER A 266 21.24 1.64 -2.91
C SER A 266 21.43 3.16 -2.73
N SER A 267 20.78 3.95 -3.59
CA SER A 267 20.79 5.42 -3.48
C SER A 267 19.97 5.95 -2.31
N ASP A 268 18.92 5.22 -1.88
CA ASP A 268 18.11 5.59 -0.71
C ASP A 268 18.86 5.33 0.62
N SER A 269 19.89 4.48 0.62
CA SER A 269 20.59 4.03 1.82
C SER A 269 21.12 5.16 2.69
N ILE A 270 21.60 6.24 2.08
CA ILE A 270 22.16 7.40 2.79
C ILE A 270 21.11 8.13 3.66
N ASN A 271 19.83 7.95 3.36
CA ASN A 271 18.71 8.54 4.10
C ASN A 271 17.86 7.48 4.81
N THR A 272 18.32 6.23 4.91
CA THR A 272 17.53 5.13 5.46
C THR A 272 17.97 4.79 6.88
N VAL A 273 16.96 4.65 7.75
CA VAL A 273 17.11 4.23 9.16
C VAL A 273 16.43 2.88 9.33
N ASP A 274 17.10 1.96 10.00
CA ASP A 274 16.55 0.69 10.48
C ASP A 274 15.91 0.89 11.86
N LEU A 275 14.59 0.74 11.93
CA LEU A 275 13.78 0.85 13.15
C LEU A 275 13.40 -0.52 13.75
N GLY A 276 14.10 -1.59 13.38
CA GLY A 276 13.80 -2.95 13.80
C GLY A 276 12.78 -3.63 12.88
N LYS A 277 11.51 -3.50 13.12
CA LYS A 277 10.44 -4.09 12.29
C LYS A 277 10.26 -3.39 10.94
N TYR A 278 10.60 -2.11 10.87
CA TYR A 278 10.45 -1.26 9.69
C TYR A 278 11.75 -0.55 9.36
N PHE A 279 11.91 -0.16 8.11
CA PHE A 279 12.84 0.88 7.71
C PHE A 279 12.09 2.20 7.54
N ALA A 280 12.78 3.31 7.72
CA ALA A 280 12.30 4.65 7.38
C ALA A 280 13.28 5.30 6.39
N ILE A 281 12.82 5.60 5.18
CA ILE A 281 13.57 6.44 4.23
C ILE A 281 13.16 7.89 4.52
N LEU A 282 14.12 8.69 4.97
CA LEU A 282 13.89 10.09 5.31
C LEU A 282 13.90 10.99 4.06
N PRO A 283 13.18 12.11 4.06
CA PRO A 283 13.21 13.06 2.95
C PRO A 283 14.59 13.71 2.83
N SER A 284 15.07 13.92 1.60
CA SER A 284 16.36 14.56 1.32
C SER A 284 16.43 16.01 1.82
N ALA A 285 15.30 16.69 1.89
CA ALA A 285 15.15 18.02 2.48
C ALA A 285 14.09 17.92 3.59
N GLY A 286 14.51 17.76 4.81
CA GLY A 286 13.63 17.58 5.97
C GLY A 286 14.20 18.18 7.24
N ALA A 287 13.39 18.16 8.30
CA ALA A 287 13.76 18.69 9.61
C ALA A 287 14.85 17.88 10.32
N HIS A 288 15.04 16.61 9.91
CA HIS A 288 15.96 15.69 10.57
C HIS A 288 17.01 15.14 9.59
N SER A 289 18.27 15.17 9.98
CA SER A 289 19.30 14.30 9.42
C SER A 289 19.09 12.88 9.96
N VAL A 290 19.68 11.85 9.31
CA VAL A 290 19.64 10.46 9.79
C VAL A 290 20.11 10.38 11.25
N THR A 291 21.21 11.05 11.60
CA THR A 291 21.75 11.06 12.96
C THR A 291 20.78 11.66 13.97
N SER A 292 20.18 12.83 13.66
CA SER A 292 19.23 13.47 14.57
C SER A 292 17.93 12.68 14.70
N TYR A 293 17.49 12.02 13.63
CA TYR A 293 16.31 11.15 13.66
C TYR A 293 16.56 9.92 14.55
N CYS A 294 17.69 9.24 14.39
CA CYS A 294 18.05 8.10 15.25
C CYS A 294 18.16 8.49 16.73
N ALA A 295 18.71 9.65 17.02
CA ALA A 295 18.82 10.14 18.40
C ALA A 295 17.45 10.45 19.02
N ALA A 296 16.49 10.97 18.24
CA ALA A 296 15.17 11.36 18.73
C ALA A 296 14.17 10.20 18.77
N TYR A 297 14.22 9.29 17.80
CA TYR A 297 13.18 8.26 17.58
C TYR A 297 13.72 6.83 17.63
N GLY A 298 15.02 6.65 17.86
CA GLY A 298 15.66 5.34 17.88
C GLY A 298 16.03 4.83 16.48
N GLY A 299 16.55 3.61 16.45
CA GLY A 299 17.02 2.97 15.22
C GLY A 299 18.48 3.22 14.93
N GLN A 300 18.95 2.72 13.79
CA GLN A 300 20.34 2.84 13.33
C GLN A 300 20.37 3.14 11.82
N PRO A 301 21.35 3.92 11.33
CA PRO A 301 21.55 4.09 9.91
C PRO A 301 21.83 2.74 9.24
N VAL A 302 21.27 2.48 8.07
CA VAL A 302 21.71 1.32 7.27
C VAL A 302 23.09 1.58 6.67
N PRO A 303 23.87 0.52 6.34
CA PRO A 303 25.16 0.69 5.67
C PRO A 303 25.02 1.45 4.34
N SER A 304 26.04 2.24 3.98
CA SER A 304 26.09 2.92 2.68
C SER A 304 26.04 1.89 1.55
N GLY A 305 25.21 2.13 0.55
CA GLY A 305 25.00 1.21 -0.57
C GLY A 305 24.05 0.04 -0.25
N TYR A 306 23.44 -0.01 0.94
CA TYR A 306 22.44 -1.01 1.29
C TYR A 306 21.23 -0.92 0.31
N ALA A 307 20.83 -2.07 -0.21
CA ALA A 307 19.60 -2.23 -0.97
C ALA A 307 18.72 -3.29 -0.32
N TYR A 308 17.41 -3.11 -0.41
CA TYR A 308 16.45 -4.09 0.06
C TYR A 308 15.59 -4.55 -1.11
N ASP A 309 15.96 -5.68 -1.69
CA ASP A 309 15.30 -6.30 -2.83
C ASP A 309 14.83 -7.73 -2.52
N SER A 310 13.87 -8.22 -3.29
CA SER A 310 13.26 -9.53 -3.07
C SER A 310 14.16 -10.71 -3.45
N GLY A 311 15.21 -10.49 -4.23
CA GLY A 311 16.12 -11.55 -4.67
C GLY A 311 17.24 -11.82 -3.68
N SER A 312 17.79 -10.76 -3.06
CA SER A 312 18.84 -10.85 -2.05
C SER A 312 18.33 -10.90 -0.60
N ASN A 313 16.99 -10.86 -0.41
CA ASN A 313 16.38 -10.98 0.90
C ASN A 313 16.78 -12.31 1.59
N THR A 314 17.07 -12.26 2.87
CA THR A 314 17.48 -13.45 3.66
C THR A 314 16.28 -14.26 4.17
N ASP A 315 15.08 -13.70 4.16
CA ASP A 315 13.85 -14.33 4.62
C ASP A 315 13.01 -14.78 3.41
N PHE A 316 12.97 -16.08 3.15
CA PHE A 316 12.18 -16.68 2.07
C PHE A 316 11.14 -17.65 2.62
N LEU A 317 9.92 -17.50 2.14
CA LEU A 317 8.83 -18.45 2.42
C LEU A 317 9.08 -19.79 1.73
N THR A 318 8.97 -20.86 2.48
CA THR A 318 8.98 -22.23 1.95
C THR A 318 7.66 -22.57 1.27
N VAL A 319 7.63 -23.64 0.46
CA VAL A 319 6.40 -24.16 -0.18
C VAL A 319 5.32 -24.45 0.86
N GLN A 320 5.68 -25.05 2.00
CA GLN A 320 4.74 -25.37 3.08
C GLN A 320 4.16 -24.11 3.73
N GLN A 321 4.98 -23.11 3.99
CA GLN A 321 4.51 -21.83 4.53
C GLN A 321 3.58 -21.12 3.54
N LEU A 322 3.91 -21.15 2.23
CA LEU A 322 3.05 -20.60 1.18
C LEU A 322 1.70 -21.31 1.12
N GLN A 323 1.65 -22.65 1.24
CA GLN A 323 0.41 -23.43 1.28
C GLN A 323 -0.48 -23.01 2.45
N LEU A 324 0.09 -22.87 3.64
CA LEU A 324 -0.63 -22.44 4.84
C LEU A 324 -1.19 -21.02 4.66
N LEU A 325 -0.35 -20.08 4.24
CA LEU A 325 -0.77 -18.68 4.04
C LEU A 325 -1.81 -18.53 2.93
N ILE A 326 -1.69 -19.28 1.82
CA ILE A 326 -2.68 -19.28 0.73
C ILE A 326 -4.02 -19.82 1.24
N THR A 327 -3.99 -20.90 2.02
CA THR A 327 -5.19 -21.49 2.62
C THR A 327 -5.87 -20.49 3.56
N GLU A 328 -5.11 -19.87 4.45
CA GLU A 328 -5.64 -18.93 5.45
C GLU A 328 -6.18 -17.63 4.83
N HIS A 329 -5.46 -17.07 3.86
CA HIS A 329 -5.75 -15.72 3.38
C HIS A 329 -6.48 -15.65 2.04
N VAL A 330 -6.52 -16.75 1.26
CA VAL A 330 -7.04 -16.71 -0.11
C VAL A 330 -8.15 -17.73 -0.37
N THR A 331 -7.94 -19.02 -0.04
CA THR A 331 -8.91 -20.08 -0.37
C THR A 331 -10.02 -20.21 0.67
N HIS A 332 -9.69 -19.99 1.93
CA HIS A 332 -10.61 -19.87 3.03
C HIS A 332 -10.36 -18.54 3.73
N PRO A 333 -10.73 -17.40 3.11
CA PRO A 333 -10.73 -16.14 3.85
C PRO A 333 -11.78 -16.33 4.94
N VAL A 334 -11.30 -16.97 6.05
CA VAL A 334 -12.14 -17.30 7.18
C VAL A 334 -13.05 -16.11 7.41
N GLU A 335 -14.38 -16.33 7.34
CA GLU A 335 -15.50 -15.59 7.94
C GLU A 335 -15.22 -14.25 8.64
N ARG A 336 -14.00 -13.73 8.56
CA ARG A 336 -13.55 -12.41 9.03
C ARG A 336 -14.11 -11.25 8.21
N LEU A 337 -14.89 -11.56 7.16
CA LEU A 337 -15.66 -10.60 6.36
C LEU A 337 -17.17 -10.92 6.41
N ALA A 338 -17.59 -11.87 7.26
CA ALA A 338 -19.01 -12.11 7.50
C ALA A 338 -19.58 -11.06 8.47
#